data_10e12ad4c5f14c79d6aae0b1c78b8ace
#
_entry.id   10e12ad4c5f14c79d6aae0b1c78b8ace
#
_cell.length_a   1.000
_cell.length_b   1.000
_cell.length_c   1.000
_cell.angle_alpha   90.00
_cell.angle_beta   90.00
_cell.angle_gamma   90.00
#
_symmetry.space_group_name_H-M   'P 1'
#
loop_
_entity.id
_entity.type
_entity.pdbx_description
1 polymer ?
#
loop_
_entity_poly.entity_id
_entity_poly.type
_entity_poly.pdbx_seq_one_letter_code
_entity_poly.pdbx_strand_id
1 'polypeptide(L)'
;MKSRIVILLVLLSLVAPFVTAQRRSRGFWHQEWTIDKGDTIPLIHILPIRKYARKPDMRRYQRLIQMVKKCYPLAKQARLEMDRMEQQLLAVKDPKEQEKLSKELQRRLIKQYTPTILRMTFSEGKVLLKLIDRETDHTAFQIIKEFRGGFVAGFFQAMAKLFGNNLKLEYEPETRDKTIEQIVTYYEMGWL
;
A
#
# COMPACT_ATOMS: atom_id res chain seq x y z
N MET A 1 -53.47 27.34 14.75
CA MET A 1 -52.83 27.14 13.43
C MET A 1 -51.39 27.65 13.36
N LYS A 2 -51.07 28.81 13.90
CA LYS A 2 -49.70 29.40 13.82
C LYS A 2 -48.60 28.56 14.51
N SER A 3 -48.93 27.90 15.66
CA SER A 3 -47.97 27.09 16.39
C SER A 3 -47.55 25.81 15.63
N ARG A 4 -48.47 25.17 14.89
CA ARG A 4 -48.17 23.96 14.10
C ARG A 4 -47.27 24.26 12.89
N ILE A 5 -47.36 25.46 12.33
CA ILE A 5 -46.51 25.93 11.19
C ILE A 5 -45.07 26.17 11.69
N VAL A 6 -44.90 26.74 12.88
CA VAL A 6 -43.60 26.99 13.49
C VAL A 6 -42.89 25.67 13.80
N ILE A 7 -43.60 24.67 14.33
CA ILE A 7 -43.04 23.32 14.61
C ILE A 7 -42.63 22.65 13.31
N LEU A 8 -43.39 22.82 12.22
CA LEU A 8 -43.07 22.23 10.93
C LEU A 8 -41.84 22.89 10.27
N LEU A 9 -41.67 24.20 10.45
CA LEU A 9 -40.47 24.95 10.00
C LEU A 9 -39.23 24.58 10.82
N VAL A 10 -39.35 24.33 12.13
CA VAL A 10 -38.24 23.88 12.97
C VAL A 10 -37.85 22.45 12.63
N LEU A 11 -38.82 21.56 12.37
CA LEU A 11 -38.53 20.22 11.89
C LEU A 11 -37.87 20.18 10.50
N LEU A 12 -38.26 21.09 9.61
CA LEU A 12 -37.66 21.22 8.28
C LEU A 12 -36.22 21.77 8.34
N SER A 13 -35.89 22.60 9.33
CA SER A 13 -34.52 23.09 9.55
C SER A 13 -33.58 22.03 10.17
N LEU A 14 -34.14 21.05 10.87
CA LEU A 14 -33.39 19.91 11.44
C LEU A 14 -33.07 18.83 10.39
N VAL A 15 -33.77 18.82 9.26
CA VAL A 15 -33.49 17.97 8.09
C VAL A 15 -32.65 18.75 7.07
N ALA A 16 -31.81 19.69 7.51
CA ALA A 16 -30.74 20.18 6.67
C ALA A 16 -29.91 18.94 6.26
N PRO A 17 -29.87 18.57 4.96
CA PRO A 17 -29.04 17.47 4.55
C PRO A 17 -27.63 17.82 5.01
N PHE A 18 -27.01 16.92 5.73
CA PHE A 18 -25.57 16.87 5.83
C PHE A 18 -25.08 16.82 4.37
N VAL A 19 -24.90 17.97 3.78
CA VAL A 19 -24.10 18.11 2.57
C VAL A 19 -22.72 17.71 3.03
N THR A 20 -22.47 16.40 2.99
CA THR A 20 -21.13 15.89 2.97
C THR A 20 -20.52 16.52 1.75
N ALA A 21 -19.84 17.65 1.97
CA ALA A 21 -18.93 18.18 0.98
C ALA A 21 -18.02 17.02 0.63
N GLN A 22 -18.32 16.31 -0.46
CA GLN A 22 -17.37 15.42 -1.09
C GLN A 22 -16.14 16.29 -1.31
N ARG A 23 -15.19 16.18 -0.40
CA ARG A 23 -13.83 16.61 -0.64
C ARG A 23 -13.42 15.87 -1.90
N ARG A 24 -13.68 16.47 -3.06
CA ARG A 24 -12.90 16.14 -4.24
C ARG A 24 -11.47 16.27 -3.76
N SER A 25 -10.80 15.15 -3.61
CA SER A 25 -9.36 15.16 -3.45
C SER A 25 -8.87 15.85 -4.72
N ARG A 26 -8.61 17.11 -4.63
CA ARG A 26 -7.81 17.81 -5.63
C ARG A 26 -6.51 17.05 -5.60
N GLY A 27 -6.26 16.26 -6.64
CA GLY A 27 -4.98 15.62 -6.83
C GLY A 27 -3.95 16.68 -6.52
N PHE A 28 -3.09 16.38 -5.55
CA PHE A 28 -2.03 17.28 -5.16
C PHE A 28 -1.06 17.29 -6.34
N TRP A 29 -1.23 18.22 -7.24
CA TRP A 29 -0.28 18.48 -8.30
C TRP A 29 0.97 18.98 -7.58
N HIS A 30 1.93 18.12 -7.35
CA HIS A 30 3.28 18.56 -7.04
C HIS A 30 3.78 19.26 -8.30
N GLN A 31 3.61 20.56 -8.36
CA GLN A 31 4.33 21.38 -9.32
C GLN A 31 5.78 21.38 -8.88
N GLU A 32 6.55 20.50 -9.47
CA GLU A 32 8.00 20.58 -9.38
C GLU A 32 8.46 21.71 -10.28
N TRP A 33 9.36 22.53 -9.77
CA TRP A 33 9.96 23.62 -10.50
C TRP A 33 11.43 23.29 -10.73
N THR A 34 11.93 23.55 -11.92
CA THR A 34 13.36 23.47 -12.23
C THR A 34 13.87 24.85 -12.65
N ILE A 35 15.15 25.10 -12.41
CA ILE A 35 15.81 26.34 -12.83
C ILE A 35 16.58 26.04 -14.09
N ASP A 36 16.19 26.67 -15.21
CA ASP A 36 16.94 26.65 -16.46
C ASP A 36 17.39 28.06 -16.81
N LYS A 37 18.70 28.24 -16.95
CA LYS A 37 19.34 29.53 -17.30
C LYS A 37 18.94 30.72 -16.43
N GLY A 38 18.57 30.46 -15.16
CA GLY A 38 18.15 31.50 -14.22
C GLY A 38 16.65 31.72 -14.13
N ASP A 39 15.87 31.13 -15.01
CA ASP A 39 14.39 31.20 -14.97
C ASP A 39 13.81 29.98 -14.28
N THR A 40 12.77 30.20 -13.47
CA THR A 40 12.03 29.13 -12.80
C THR A 40 10.91 28.64 -13.70
N ILE A 41 11.05 27.43 -14.24
CA ILE A 41 10.09 26.81 -15.14
C ILE A 41 9.38 25.63 -14.47
N PRO A 42 8.07 25.41 -14.69
CA PRO A 42 7.37 24.26 -14.15
C PRO A 42 7.81 22.97 -14.86
N LEU A 43 8.15 21.96 -14.09
CA LEU A 43 8.45 20.62 -14.62
C LEU A 43 7.14 19.88 -14.90
N ILE A 44 6.86 19.62 -16.16
CA ILE A 44 5.67 18.90 -16.59
C ILE A 44 6.04 17.43 -16.81
N HIS A 45 5.58 16.56 -15.92
CA HIS A 45 5.72 15.12 -16.08
C HIS A 45 4.67 14.57 -17.06
N ILE A 46 5.09 14.22 -18.26
CA ILE A 46 4.22 13.56 -19.25
C ILE A 46 4.29 12.06 -19.00
N LEU A 47 3.23 11.51 -18.44
CA LEU A 47 3.13 10.08 -18.22
C LEU A 47 2.64 9.35 -19.47
N PRO A 48 3.21 8.18 -19.81
CA PRO A 48 2.83 7.43 -20.98
C PRO A 48 1.41 6.88 -20.87
N ILE A 49 0.54 7.22 -21.81
CA ILE A 49 -0.80 6.65 -21.91
C ILE A 49 -0.71 5.32 -22.66
N ARG A 50 -1.23 4.24 -22.04
CA ARG A 50 -1.32 2.93 -22.69
C ARG A 50 -2.58 2.81 -23.53
N LYS A 51 -2.39 2.53 -24.83
CA LYS A 51 -3.48 2.16 -25.74
C LYS A 51 -3.55 0.64 -25.86
N TYR A 52 -4.70 0.05 -25.53
CA TYR A 52 -4.91 -1.39 -25.64
C TYR A 52 -5.71 -1.68 -26.94
N ALA A 53 -5.13 -2.49 -27.82
CA ALA A 53 -5.79 -2.91 -29.05
C ALA A 53 -6.85 -4.00 -28.82
N ARG A 54 -6.71 -4.78 -27.74
CA ARG A 54 -7.58 -5.93 -27.45
C ARG A 54 -8.30 -5.75 -26.10
N LYS A 55 -9.61 -6.02 -26.08
CA LYS A 55 -10.44 -6.00 -24.84
C LYS A 55 -9.91 -6.89 -23.72
N PRO A 56 -9.36 -8.10 -23.95
CA PRO A 56 -8.77 -8.92 -22.88
C PRO A 56 -7.61 -8.24 -22.17
N ASP A 57 -6.74 -7.52 -22.88
CA ASP A 57 -5.58 -6.85 -22.31
C ASP A 57 -6.00 -5.67 -21.44
N MET A 58 -7.02 -4.92 -21.87
CA MET A 58 -7.62 -3.87 -21.05
C MET A 58 -8.20 -4.44 -19.74
N ARG A 59 -8.92 -5.59 -19.80
CA ARG A 59 -9.47 -6.23 -18.60
C ARG A 59 -8.37 -6.72 -17.64
N ARG A 60 -7.27 -7.21 -18.18
CA ARG A 60 -6.09 -7.62 -17.36
C ARG A 60 -5.48 -6.41 -16.66
N TYR A 61 -5.32 -5.31 -17.38
CA TYR A 61 -4.81 -4.06 -16.81
C TYR A 61 -5.72 -3.50 -15.74
N GLN A 62 -7.03 -3.45 -15.97
CA GLN A 62 -8.00 -3.02 -14.97
C GLN A 62 -7.96 -3.88 -13.70
N ARG A 63 -7.85 -5.21 -13.84
CA ARG A 63 -7.67 -6.11 -12.70
C ARG A 63 -6.37 -5.83 -11.96
N LEU A 64 -5.28 -5.54 -12.69
CA LEU A 64 -4.01 -5.19 -12.08
C LEU A 64 -4.10 -3.88 -11.30
N ILE A 65 -4.79 -2.86 -11.81
CA ILE A 65 -5.09 -1.62 -11.08
C ILE A 65 -5.77 -1.93 -9.74
N GLN A 66 -6.83 -2.76 -9.76
CA GLN A 66 -7.54 -3.10 -8.51
C GLN A 66 -6.64 -3.85 -7.52
N MET A 67 -5.79 -4.76 -8.01
CA MET A 67 -4.81 -5.45 -7.16
C MET A 67 -3.80 -4.48 -6.55
N VAL A 68 -3.25 -3.56 -7.33
CA VAL A 68 -2.31 -2.54 -6.82
C VAL A 68 -3.00 -1.63 -5.80
N LYS A 69 -4.20 -1.11 -6.10
CA LYS A 69 -4.97 -0.28 -5.15
C LYS A 69 -5.22 -0.98 -3.81
N LYS A 70 -5.42 -2.29 -3.83
CA LYS A 70 -5.63 -3.10 -2.63
C LYS A 70 -4.32 -3.39 -1.89
N CYS A 71 -3.25 -3.71 -2.62
CA CYS A 71 -2.00 -4.22 -2.05
C CYS A 71 -1.02 -3.10 -1.68
N TYR A 72 -1.02 -1.99 -2.39
CA TYR A 72 -0.04 -0.92 -2.20
C TYR A 72 -0.10 -0.27 -0.81
N PRO A 73 -1.27 0.05 -0.22
CA PRO A 73 -1.34 0.53 1.16
C PRO A 73 -0.75 -0.45 2.17
N LEU A 74 -0.91 -1.77 1.93
CA LEU A 74 -0.35 -2.81 2.80
C LEU A 74 1.18 -2.89 2.69
N ALA A 75 1.73 -2.71 1.49
CA ALA A 75 3.17 -2.66 1.28
C ALA A 75 3.80 -1.42 1.98
N LYS A 76 3.20 -0.24 1.83
CA LYS A 76 3.61 0.96 2.59
C LYS A 76 3.55 0.75 4.09
N GLN A 77 2.51 0.08 4.57
CA GLN A 77 2.38 -0.22 5.99
C GLN A 77 3.46 -1.21 6.46
N ALA A 78 3.83 -2.20 5.63
CA ALA A 78 4.93 -3.12 5.94
C ALA A 78 6.25 -2.35 6.11
N ARG A 79 6.56 -1.39 5.24
CA ARG A 79 7.73 -0.51 5.36
C ARG A 79 7.71 0.26 6.69
N LEU A 80 6.62 0.93 7.00
CA LEU A 80 6.48 1.68 8.24
C LEU A 80 6.64 0.82 9.51
N GLU A 81 6.13 -0.41 9.48
CA GLU A 81 6.28 -1.35 10.60
C GLU A 81 7.73 -1.83 10.74
N MET A 82 8.44 -2.03 9.63
CA MET A 82 9.87 -2.37 9.65
C MET A 82 10.69 -1.22 10.25
N ASP A 83 10.48 0.01 9.78
CA ASP A 83 11.17 1.20 10.28
C ASP A 83 10.93 1.40 11.80
N ARG A 84 9.68 1.21 12.25
CA ARG A 84 9.33 1.27 13.67
C ARG A 84 9.99 0.17 14.50
N MET A 85 10.02 -1.05 13.97
CA MET A 85 10.67 -2.17 14.63
C MET A 85 12.18 -1.92 14.78
N GLU A 86 12.82 -1.44 13.74
CA GLU A 86 14.24 -1.07 13.76
C GLU A 86 14.53 -0.01 14.83
N GLN A 87 13.76 1.08 14.85
CA GLN A 87 13.91 2.14 15.85
C GLN A 87 13.75 1.62 17.29
N GLN A 88 12.76 0.76 17.53
CA GLN A 88 12.54 0.16 18.86
C GLN A 88 13.69 -0.77 19.28
N LEU A 89 14.26 -1.52 18.34
CA LEU A 89 15.38 -2.40 18.60
C LEU A 89 16.68 -1.62 18.86
N LEU A 90 16.92 -0.53 18.15
CA LEU A 90 18.08 0.34 18.36
C LEU A 90 18.05 1.05 19.71
N ALA A 91 16.86 1.30 20.28
CA ALA A 91 16.71 1.92 21.59
C ALA A 91 17.11 0.97 22.75
N VAL A 92 17.16 -0.34 22.54
CA VAL A 92 17.49 -1.35 23.55
C VAL A 92 18.96 -1.71 23.42
N LYS A 93 19.75 -1.47 24.48
CA LYS A 93 21.21 -1.74 24.49
C LYS A 93 21.57 -3.19 24.87
N ASP A 94 20.74 -3.84 25.70
CA ASP A 94 21.00 -5.22 26.13
C ASP A 94 20.60 -6.21 25.00
N PRO A 95 21.55 -7.03 24.51
CA PRO A 95 21.28 -8.00 23.44
C PRO A 95 20.17 -9.01 23.77
N LYS A 96 20.03 -9.42 25.03
CA LYS A 96 18.99 -10.39 25.46
C LYS A 96 17.61 -9.74 25.45
N GLU A 97 17.48 -8.50 25.91
CA GLU A 97 16.25 -7.74 25.86
C GLU A 97 15.87 -7.43 24.41
N GLN A 98 16.85 -7.05 23.58
CA GLN A 98 16.65 -6.81 22.14
C GLN A 98 16.11 -8.07 21.43
N GLU A 99 16.66 -9.26 21.71
CA GLU A 99 16.16 -10.51 21.15
C GLU A 99 14.72 -10.82 21.61
N LYS A 100 14.41 -10.60 22.89
CA LYS A 100 13.06 -10.78 23.44
C LYS A 100 12.05 -9.84 22.77
N LEU A 101 12.40 -8.54 22.68
CA LEU A 101 11.59 -7.54 22.02
C LEU A 101 11.36 -7.85 20.56
N SER A 102 12.40 -8.24 19.82
CA SER A 102 12.32 -8.66 18.42
C SER A 102 11.31 -9.79 18.22
N LYS A 103 11.38 -10.85 19.05
CA LYS A 103 10.43 -11.97 19.01
C LYS A 103 8.99 -11.54 19.29
N GLU A 104 8.79 -10.61 20.21
CA GLU A 104 7.46 -10.07 20.54
C GLU A 104 6.88 -9.26 19.38
N LEU A 105 7.66 -8.34 18.81
CA LEU A 105 7.27 -7.53 17.67
C LEU A 105 6.90 -8.40 16.45
N GLN A 106 7.73 -9.39 16.14
CA GLN A 106 7.47 -10.35 15.08
C GLN A 106 6.15 -11.10 15.29
N ARG A 107 5.90 -11.64 16.48
CA ARG A 107 4.64 -12.33 16.81
C ARG A 107 3.43 -11.42 16.63
N ARG A 108 3.54 -10.16 17.05
CA ARG A 108 2.48 -9.16 16.89
C ARG A 108 2.16 -8.92 15.42
N LEU A 109 3.18 -8.68 14.59
CA LEU A 109 3.02 -8.46 13.16
C LEU A 109 2.40 -9.67 12.46
N ILE A 110 2.90 -10.87 12.73
CA ILE A 110 2.36 -12.10 12.15
C ILE A 110 0.88 -12.27 12.53
N LYS A 111 0.54 -12.10 13.81
CA LYS A 111 -0.85 -12.21 14.28
C LYS A 111 -1.78 -11.19 13.61
N GLN A 112 -1.29 -9.97 13.43
CA GLN A 112 -2.05 -8.86 12.85
C GLN A 112 -2.31 -9.05 11.35
N TYR A 113 -1.30 -9.43 10.58
CA TYR A 113 -1.38 -9.43 9.12
C TYR A 113 -1.75 -10.78 8.50
N THR A 114 -1.51 -11.90 9.18
CA THR A 114 -1.85 -13.24 8.68
C THR A 114 -3.30 -13.36 8.20
N PRO A 115 -4.33 -12.91 8.94
CA PRO A 115 -5.72 -13.02 8.48
C PRO A 115 -6.00 -12.28 7.18
N THR A 116 -5.35 -11.13 6.98
CA THR A 116 -5.49 -10.34 5.76
C THR A 116 -4.83 -11.03 4.58
N ILE A 117 -3.62 -11.54 4.78
CA ILE A 117 -2.84 -12.24 3.74
C ILE A 117 -3.52 -13.54 3.31
N LEU A 118 -4.06 -14.32 4.25
CA LEU A 118 -4.75 -15.59 3.96
C LEU A 118 -6.05 -15.41 3.16
N ARG A 119 -6.64 -14.21 3.16
CA ARG A 119 -7.83 -13.88 2.35
C ARG A 119 -7.49 -13.39 0.95
N MET A 120 -6.23 -13.23 0.63
CA MET A 120 -5.80 -12.78 -0.70
C MET A 120 -5.83 -13.92 -1.71
N THR A 121 -6.14 -13.59 -2.94
CA THR A 121 -5.91 -14.50 -4.06
C THR A 121 -4.41 -14.64 -4.32
N PHE A 122 -4.01 -15.73 -4.99
CA PHE A 122 -2.62 -15.94 -5.37
C PHE A 122 -2.03 -14.79 -6.19
N SER A 123 -2.82 -14.20 -7.09
CA SER A 123 -2.40 -13.05 -7.92
C SER A 123 -2.20 -11.78 -7.08
N GLU A 124 -3.11 -11.51 -6.15
CA GLU A 124 -2.97 -10.39 -5.21
C GLU A 124 -1.74 -10.55 -4.33
N GLY A 125 -1.51 -11.76 -3.82
CA GLY A 125 -0.32 -12.06 -3.04
C GLY A 125 0.99 -11.84 -3.81
N LYS A 126 1.04 -12.24 -5.09
CA LYS A 126 2.21 -11.95 -5.95
C LYS A 126 2.45 -10.45 -6.11
N VAL A 127 1.39 -9.67 -6.34
CA VAL A 127 1.50 -8.21 -6.44
C VAL A 127 1.94 -7.62 -5.10
N LEU A 128 1.40 -8.10 -3.98
CA LEU A 128 1.81 -7.63 -2.64
C LEU A 128 3.30 -7.91 -2.37
N LEU A 129 3.79 -9.13 -2.68
CA LEU A 129 5.20 -9.47 -2.48
C LEU A 129 6.14 -8.55 -3.27
N LYS A 130 5.79 -8.26 -4.52
CA LYS A 130 6.54 -7.33 -5.37
C LYS A 130 6.52 -5.90 -4.83
N LEU A 131 5.37 -5.45 -4.36
CA LEU A 131 5.24 -4.10 -3.79
C LEU A 131 5.96 -3.98 -2.44
N ILE A 132 6.04 -5.04 -1.64
CA ILE A 132 6.86 -5.06 -0.42
C ILE A 132 8.34 -4.91 -0.79
N ASP A 133 8.83 -5.66 -1.77
CA ASP A 133 10.21 -5.53 -2.25
C ASP A 133 10.51 -4.10 -2.74
N ARG A 134 9.61 -3.51 -3.53
CA ARG A 134 9.70 -2.11 -3.99
C ARG A 134 9.82 -1.10 -2.84
N GLU A 135 9.02 -1.28 -1.79
CA GLU A 135 8.95 -0.33 -0.67
C GLU A 135 10.09 -0.52 0.34
N THR A 136 10.60 -1.74 0.47
CA THR A 136 11.55 -2.09 1.53
C THR A 136 12.95 -2.38 1.03
N ASP A 137 13.15 -2.49 -0.29
CA ASP A 137 14.38 -2.96 -0.94
C ASP A 137 14.81 -4.38 -0.49
N HIS A 138 13.83 -5.15 0.01
CA HIS A 138 14.05 -6.51 0.51
C HIS A 138 12.90 -7.41 0.10
N THR A 139 13.22 -8.54 -0.52
CA THR A 139 12.20 -9.54 -0.85
C THR A 139 11.52 -10.05 0.44
N ALA A 140 10.26 -10.46 0.31
CA ALA A 140 9.55 -11.02 1.46
C ALA A 140 10.30 -12.22 2.07
N PHE A 141 11.05 -12.98 1.26
CA PHE A 141 11.90 -14.07 1.75
C PHE A 141 13.04 -13.58 2.64
N GLN A 142 13.71 -12.48 2.26
CA GLN A 142 14.79 -11.87 3.06
C GLN A 142 14.24 -11.38 4.40
N ILE A 143 13.14 -10.61 4.37
CA ILE A 143 12.48 -10.11 5.58
C ILE A 143 12.13 -11.26 6.54
N ILE A 144 11.48 -12.30 6.02
CA ILE A 144 11.05 -13.43 6.86
C ILE A 144 12.25 -14.24 7.36
N LYS A 145 13.35 -14.36 6.57
CA LYS A 145 14.57 -15.06 6.98
C LYS A 145 15.23 -14.43 8.22
N GLU A 146 15.09 -13.13 8.39
CA GLU A 146 15.59 -12.41 9.56
C GLU A 146 14.77 -12.69 10.82
N PHE A 147 13.54 -13.15 10.67
CA PHE A 147 12.70 -13.53 11.80
C PHE A 147 13.17 -14.83 12.42
N ARG A 148 13.49 -14.81 13.72
CA ARG A 148 14.00 -15.96 14.46
C ARG A 148 12.94 -16.49 15.42
N GLY A 149 12.78 -17.82 15.46
CA GLY A 149 11.96 -18.52 16.47
C GLY A 149 10.93 -19.50 15.91
N GLY A 150 10.53 -20.48 16.73
CA GLY A 150 9.65 -21.60 16.33
C GLY A 150 8.23 -21.21 15.91
N PHE A 151 7.74 -20.05 16.37
CA PHE A 151 6.42 -19.53 15.95
C PHE A 151 6.40 -19.13 14.46
N VAL A 152 7.56 -18.78 13.93
CA VAL A 152 7.73 -18.36 12.53
C VAL A 152 7.62 -19.54 11.58
N ALA A 153 7.94 -20.75 12.03
CA ALA A 153 7.88 -21.96 11.19
C ALA A 153 6.47 -22.23 10.64
N GLY A 154 5.43 -22.12 11.47
CA GLY A 154 4.03 -22.28 11.02
C GLY A 154 3.59 -21.20 10.05
N PHE A 155 4.00 -19.96 10.27
CA PHE A 155 3.77 -18.86 9.34
C PHE A 155 4.50 -19.12 8.01
N PHE A 156 5.77 -19.55 8.05
CA PHE A 156 6.53 -19.90 6.86
C PHE A 156 5.86 -21.01 6.05
N GLN A 157 5.39 -22.07 6.72
CA GLN A 157 4.69 -23.16 6.04
C GLN A 157 3.41 -22.67 5.35
N ALA A 158 2.62 -21.82 6.01
CA ALA A 158 1.43 -21.22 5.43
C ALA A 158 1.78 -20.33 4.22
N MET A 159 2.79 -19.48 4.35
CA MET A 159 3.26 -18.61 3.26
C MET A 159 3.85 -19.41 2.11
N ALA A 160 4.66 -20.43 2.38
CA ALA A 160 5.23 -21.32 1.36
C ALA A 160 4.13 -22.11 0.63
N LYS A 161 3.08 -22.55 1.33
CA LYS A 161 1.93 -23.23 0.73
C LYS A 161 1.14 -22.30 -0.20
N LEU A 162 0.98 -21.02 0.18
CA LEU A 162 0.22 -20.04 -0.61
C LEU A 162 1.05 -19.48 -1.77
N PHE A 163 2.30 -19.16 -1.55
CA PHE A 163 3.13 -18.39 -2.48
C PHE A 163 4.31 -19.17 -3.06
N GLY A 164 4.70 -20.27 -2.44
CA GLY A 164 5.81 -21.12 -2.92
C GLY A 164 7.09 -20.34 -3.18
N ASN A 165 7.69 -20.54 -4.33
CA ASN A 165 8.92 -19.86 -4.74
C ASN A 165 8.73 -18.35 -4.99
N ASN A 166 7.49 -17.86 -5.02
CA ASN A 166 7.22 -16.43 -5.27
C ASN A 166 7.69 -15.53 -4.12
N LEU A 167 7.96 -16.05 -2.92
CA LEU A 167 8.56 -15.29 -1.82
C LEU A 167 9.92 -14.67 -2.16
N LYS A 168 10.61 -15.22 -3.17
CA LYS A 168 11.92 -14.74 -3.67
C LYS A 168 11.78 -13.84 -4.90
N LEU A 169 10.56 -13.43 -5.26
CA LEU A 169 10.37 -12.55 -6.39
C LEU A 169 10.96 -11.18 -6.09
N GLU A 170 11.85 -10.76 -6.95
CA GLU A 170 12.41 -9.42 -6.97
C GLU A 170 11.55 -8.50 -7.83
N TYR A 171 11.49 -7.24 -7.43
CA TYR A 171 10.79 -6.19 -8.17
C TYR A 171 11.70 -5.61 -9.24
N GLU A 172 11.23 -5.62 -10.48
CA GLU A 172 11.98 -5.11 -11.63
C GLU A 172 11.18 -4.02 -12.34
N PRO A 173 11.30 -2.75 -11.91
CA PRO A 173 10.50 -1.64 -12.42
C PRO A 173 10.74 -1.36 -13.91
N GLU A 174 11.95 -1.59 -14.41
CA GLU A 174 12.32 -1.29 -15.79
C GLU A 174 11.90 -2.38 -16.80
N THR A 175 11.68 -3.61 -16.31
CA THR A 175 11.44 -4.77 -17.17
C THR A 175 10.09 -5.43 -16.89
N ARG A 176 10.08 -6.44 -16.04
CA ARG A 176 8.90 -7.29 -15.78
C ARG A 176 7.76 -6.56 -15.10
N ASP A 177 8.08 -5.58 -14.24
CA ASP A 177 7.11 -4.92 -13.38
C ASP A 177 6.80 -3.47 -13.79
N LYS A 178 7.27 -3.07 -14.97
CA LYS A 178 7.03 -1.74 -15.55
C LYS A 178 5.55 -1.32 -15.52
N THR A 179 4.64 -2.28 -15.69
CA THR A 179 3.19 -1.98 -15.63
C THR A 179 2.73 -1.72 -14.21
N ILE A 180 3.28 -2.45 -13.22
CA ILE A 180 2.97 -2.24 -11.80
C ILE A 180 3.50 -0.87 -11.38
N GLU A 181 4.76 -0.55 -11.73
CA GLU A 181 5.38 0.74 -11.42
C GLU A 181 4.57 1.91 -11.98
N GLN A 182 4.14 1.82 -13.23
CA GLN A 182 3.28 2.84 -13.82
C GLN A 182 1.97 3.02 -13.06
N ILE A 183 1.32 1.91 -12.64
CA ILE A 183 0.07 1.98 -11.87
C ILE A 183 0.32 2.59 -10.49
N VAL A 184 1.42 2.23 -9.83
CA VAL A 184 1.81 2.81 -8.53
C VAL A 184 2.02 4.31 -8.67
N THR A 185 2.77 4.75 -9.69
CA THR A 185 2.98 6.17 -9.98
C THR A 185 1.65 6.91 -10.16
N TYR A 186 0.71 6.35 -10.93
CA TYR A 186 -0.62 6.95 -11.09
C TYR A 186 -1.43 6.98 -9.80
N TYR A 187 -1.29 5.95 -8.97
CA TYR A 187 -1.94 5.91 -7.67
C TYR A 187 -1.38 6.98 -6.72
N GLU A 188 -0.06 7.15 -6.67
CA GLU A 188 0.61 8.16 -5.85
C GLU A 188 0.25 9.58 -6.29
N MET A 189 0.07 9.79 -7.59
CA MET A 189 -0.39 11.07 -8.15
C MET A 189 -1.90 11.32 -7.96
N GLY A 190 -2.65 10.35 -7.39
CA GLY A 190 -4.10 10.49 -7.19
C GLY A 190 -4.93 10.40 -8.48
N TRP A 191 -4.39 9.77 -9.52
CA TRP A 191 -5.06 9.62 -10.83
C TRP A 191 -5.90 8.34 -10.92
N LEU A 192 -5.82 7.46 -9.93
CA LEU A 192 -6.54 6.17 -9.88
C LEU A 192 -7.52 6.10 -8.70
#